data_afd32ad86ce86713e38253686020aa0a
#
_entry.id   afd32ad86ce86713e38253686020aa0a
#
_cell.length_a   1.000
_cell.length_b   1.000
_cell.length_c   1.000
_cell.angle_alpha   90.00
_cell.angle_beta   90.00
_cell.angle_gamma   90.00
#
_symmetry.space_group_name_H-M   'P 1'
#
loop_
_entity.id
_entity.type
_entity.pdbx_description
1 polymer ?
#
loop_
_entity_poly.entity_id
_entity_poly.type
_entity_poly.pdbx_seq_one_letter_code
_entity_poly.pdbx_strand_id
1 'polypeptide(L)'
;MEIILATETWQMAGAWYVRIQAMAKKHHITLDREFDALDGPDMRYILALDGDFPVGTARLYPLPDGESMMIGRVVVLPEYRHKGLGTAIMAACEAWIRDLGCRTAVLESRDNKTEFYAGMGYRITGDAFIDGDTFRCIRMEKRL
;
A
#
# COMPACT_ATOMS: atom_id res chain seq x y z
N MET A 1 -13.33 9.50 -9.94
CA MET A 1 -12.39 8.55 -9.29
C MET A 1 -12.85 8.33 -7.86
N GLU A 2 -13.07 7.11 -7.45
CA GLU A 2 -13.53 6.78 -6.11
C GLU A 2 -12.47 5.95 -5.39
N ILE A 3 -12.24 6.23 -4.09
CA ILE A 3 -11.30 5.45 -3.27
C ILE A 3 -12.09 4.92 -2.08
N ILE A 4 -12.12 3.60 -1.94
CA ILE A 4 -12.94 2.89 -0.97
C ILE A 4 -12.11 1.90 -0.16
N LEU A 5 -12.66 1.47 0.99
CA LEU A 5 -12.18 0.27 1.67
C LEU A 5 -12.88 -0.92 1.04
N ALA A 6 -12.11 -1.89 0.57
CA ALA A 6 -12.66 -3.08 -0.04
C ALA A 6 -13.31 -3.97 1.02
N THR A 7 -14.57 -4.33 0.81
CA THR A 7 -15.34 -5.19 1.72
C THR A 7 -15.97 -6.38 1.01
N GLU A 8 -16.19 -6.28 -0.29
CA GLU A 8 -16.84 -7.31 -1.08
C GLU A 8 -15.81 -8.11 -1.88
N THR A 9 -16.16 -9.33 -2.24
CA THR A 9 -15.25 -10.22 -2.97
C THR A 9 -14.73 -9.62 -4.27
N TRP A 10 -15.59 -8.96 -5.05
CA TRP A 10 -15.16 -8.34 -6.31
C TRP A 10 -14.19 -7.19 -6.07
N GLN A 11 -14.32 -6.49 -4.94
CA GLN A 11 -13.41 -5.41 -4.55
C GLN A 11 -12.03 -5.98 -4.15
N MET A 12 -12.02 -7.07 -3.40
CA MET A 12 -10.77 -7.80 -3.09
C MET A 12 -10.08 -8.26 -4.37
N ALA A 13 -10.86 -8.84 -5.29
CA ALA A 13 -10.34 -9.25 -6.60
C ALA A 13 -9.78 -8.06 -7.38
N GLY A 14 -10.40 -6.89 -7.26
CA GLY A 14 -9.92 -5.66 -7.87
C GLY A 14 -8.56 -5.24 -7.35
N ALA A 15 -8.37 -5.28 -6.03
CA ALA A 15 -7.08 -4.99 -5.40
C ALA A 15 -6.00 -5.98 -5.89
N TRP A 16 -6.31 -7.26 -5.94
CA TRP A 16 -5.38 -8.30 -6.42
C TRP A 16 -5.06 -8.13 -7.90
N TYR A 17 -6.07 -7.80 -8.70
CA TYR A 17 -5.89 -7.51 -10.13
C TYR A 17 -4.86 -6.40 -10.35
N VAL A 18 -4.99 -5.27 -9.62
CA VAL A 18 -4.04 -4.15 -9.74
C VAL A 18 -2.62 -4.62 -9.40
N ARG A 19 -2.45 -5.42 -8.35
CA ARG A 19 -1.13 -5.93 -7.96
C ARG A 19 -0.54 -6.87 -9.01
N ILE A 20 -1.38 -7.71 -9.61
CA ILE A 20 -0.94 -8.61 -10.68
C ILE A 20 -0.47 -7.80 -11.89
N GLN A 21 -1.26 -6.84 -12.32
CA GLN A 21 -0.94 -6.05 -13.51
C GLN A 21 0.24 -5.10 -13.28
N ALA A 22 0.26 -4.39 -12.15
CA ALA A 22 1.24 -3.33 -11.92
C ALA A 22 2.54 -3.83 -11.31
N MET A 23 2.55 -5.00 -10.68
CA MET A 23 3.72 -5.53 -9.98
C MET A 23 4.16 -6.89 -10.52
N ALA A 24 3.34 -7.92 -10.38
CA ALA A 24 3.73 -9.27 -10.72
C ALA A 24 4.10 -9.39 -12.21
N LYS A 25 3.24 -8.90 -13.08
CA LYS A 25 3.46 -8.94 -14.51
C LYS A 25 4.62 -8.04 -14.95
N LYS A 26 4.67 -6.82 -14.41
CA LYS A 26 5.67 -5.82 -14.80
C LYS A 26 7.09 -6.25 -14.38
N HIS A 27 7.25 -6.78 -13.18
CA HIS A 27 8.56 -7.11 -12.61
C HIS A 27 8.87 -8.60 -12.66
N HIS A 28 8.06 -9.40 -13.34
CA HIS A 28 8.21 -10.85 -13.45
C HIS A 28 8.27 -11.55 -12.09
N ILE A 29 7.40 -11.10 -11.17
CA ILE A 29 7.26 -11.67 -9.83
C ILE A 29 6.22 -12.79 -9.91
N THR A 30 6.55 -13.98 -9.37
CA THR A 30 5.57 -15.07 -9.30
C THR A 30 4.48 -14.74 -8.30
N LEU A 31 3.28 -15.29 -8.51
CA LEU A 31 2.14 -14.94 -7.66
C LEU A 31 2.32 -15.39 -6.20
N ASP A 32 3.02 -16.47 -5.96
CA ASP A 32 3.33 -16.94 -4.60
C ASP A 32 4.31 -16.03 -3.85
N ARG A 33 5.01 -15.16 -4.56
CA ARG A 33 5.89 -14.13 -3.98
C ARG A 33 5.19 -12.78 -3.85
N GLU A 34 4.35 -12.42 -4.82
CA GLU A 34 3.57 -11.17 -4.74
C GLU A 34 2.54 -11.25 -3.62
N PHE A 35 1.85 -12.39 -3.50
CA PHE A 35 0.86 -12.64 -2.47
C PHE A 35 1.47 -13.49 -1.36
N ASP A 36 1.35 -13.05 -0.12
CA ASP A 36 1.94 -13.71 1.03
C ASP A 36 0.88 -14.11 2.06
N ALA A 37 1.30 -14.64 3.20
CA ALA A 37 0.36 -15.10 4.24
C ALA A 37 -0.49 -13.97 4.82
N LEU A 38 -0.06 -12.70 4.67
CA LEU A 38 -0.82 -11.55 5.11
C LEU A 38 -2.03 -11.26 4.22
N ASP A 39 -2.06 -11.78 3.01
CA ASP A 39 -3.19 -11.61 2.07
C ASP A 39 -4.31 -12.60 2.34
N GLY A 40 -4.59 -12.86 3.62
CA GLY A 40 -5.69 -13.72 4.03
C GLY A 40 -7.02 -12.98 4.04
N PRO A 41 -8.10 -13.67 4.49
CA PRO A 41 -9.45 -13.10 4.45
C PRO A 41 -9.65 -11.88 5.34
N ASP A 42 -8.78 -11.66 6.32
CA ASP A 42 -8.87 -10.52 7.23
C ASP A 42 -8.03 -9.31 6.81
N MET A 43 -7.30 -9.41 5.70
CA MET A 43 -6.51 -8.29 5.21
C MET A 43 -7.43 -7.16 4.70
N ARG A 44 -7.06 -5.93 5.03
CA ARG A 44 -7.78 -4.74 4.57
C ARG A 44 -7.08 -4.13 3.36
N TYR A 45 -7.88 -3.79 2.36
CA TYR A 45 -7.39 -3.16 1.14
C TYR A 45 -8.10 -1.84 0.90
N ILE A 46 -7.31 -0.83 0.53
CA ILE A 46 -7.84 0.39 -0.08
C ILE A 46 -7.86 0.14 -1.58
N LEU A 47 -8.95 0.51 -2.23
CA LEU A 47 -9.13 0.31 -3.67
C LEU A 47 -9.53 1.62 -4.33
N ALA A 48 -8.80 2.00 -5.36
CA ALA A 48 -9.15 3.13 -6.21
C ALA A 48 -9.83 2.61 -7.47
N LEU A 49 -10.98 3.21 -7.79
CA LEU A 49 -11.82 2.83 -8.91
C LEU A 49 -11.96 4.00 -9.88
N ASP A 50 -11.81 3.72 -11.17
CA ASP A 50 -12.22 4.60 -12.25
C ASP A 50 -13.55 4.05 -12.81
N GLY A 51 -14.68 4.63 -12.39
CA GLY A 51 -15.97 3.98 -12.54
C GLY A 51 -15.98 2.69 -11.74
N ASP A 52 -16.22 1.57 -12.40
CA ASP A 52 -16.16 0.25 -11.77
C ASP A 52 -14.82 -0.44 -11.95
N PHE A 53 -13.83 0.23 -12.54
CA PHE A 53 -12.56 -0.39 -12.91
C PHE A 53 -11.49 -0.15 -11.86
N PRO A 54 -10.85 -1.20 -11.33
CA PRO A 54 -9.79 -1.05 -10.33
C PRO A 54 -8.51 -0.51 -10.96
N VAL A 55 -7.96 0.56 -10.39
CA VAL A 55 -6.80 1.25 -10.94
C VAL A 55 -5.67 1.46 -9.95
N GLY A 56 -5.92 1.29 -8.66
CA GLY A 56 -4.90 1.44 -7.62
C GLY A 56 -5.31 0.74 -6.34
N THR A 57 -4.33 0.42 -5.50
CA THR A 57 -4.59 -0.28 -4.23
C THR A 57 -3.46 -0.06 -3.22
N ALA A 58 -3.80 -0.34 -1.96
CA ALA A 58 -2.85 -0.51 -0.86
C ALA A 58 -3.44 -1.53 0.11
N ARG A 59 -2.59 -2.19 0.90
CA ARG A 59 -3.06 -3.06 1.98
C ARG A 59 -2.66 -2.51 3.33
N LEU A 60 -3.50 -2.76 4.34
CA LEU A 60 -3.33 -2.28 5.70
C LEU A 60 -3.44 -3.42 6.69
N TYR A 61 -2.51 -3.47 7.65
CA TYR A 61 -2.63 -4.42 8.75
C TYR A 61 -2.03 -3.85 10.03
N PRO A 62 -2.59 -4.22 11.20
CA PRO A 62 -2.10 -3.72 12.48
C PRO A 62 -0.75 -4.32 12.83
N LEU A 63 0.09 -3.52 13.50
CA LEU A 63 1.34 -3.98 14.08
C LEU A 63 1.13 -4.39 15.55
N PRO A 64 2.05 -5.19 16.11
CA PRO A 64 1.87 -5.73 17.47
C PRO A 64 1.82 -4.70 18.58
N ASP A 65 2.29 -3.46 18.37
CA ASP A 65 2.29 -2.41 19.38
C ASP A 65 0.91 -1.86 19.74
N GLY A 66 -0.13 -2.20 18.96
CA GLY A 66 -1.49 -1.73 19.19
C GLY A 66 -1.74 -0.27 18.80
N GLU A 67 -0.75 0.45 18.32
CA GLU A 67 -0.84 1.87 17.98
C GLU A 67 -0.51 2.18 16.52
N SER A 68 0.11 1.25 15.82
CA SER A 68 0.62 1.45 14.47
C SER A 68 -0.04 0.50 13.48
N MET A 69 -0.18 0.96 12.25
CA MET A 69 -0.60 0.12 11.14
C MET A 69 0.41 0.20 10.00
N MET A 70 0.71 -0.96 9.42
CA MET A 70 1.57 -1.05 8.25
C MET A 70 0.75 -0.78 7.00
N ILE A 71 1.25 0.11 6.14
CA ILE A 71 0.76 0.33 4.79
C ILE A 71 1.73 -0.35 3.83
N GLY A 72 1.23 -1.25 3.03
CA GLY A 72 2.06 -1.97 2.07
C GLY A 72 1.38 -2.14 0.72
N ARG A 73 2.14 -2.64 -0.25
CA ARG A 73 1.63 -2.94 -1.59
C ARG A 73 0.88 -1.75 -2.21
N VAL A 74 1.42 -0.53 -2.04
CA VAL A 74 0.86 0.68 -2.66
C VAL A 74 1.25 0.67 -4.13
N VAL A 75 0.27 0.48 -4.99
CA VAL A 75 0.52 0.41 -6.43
C VAL A 75 -0.63 1.03 -7.22
N VAL A 76 -0.29 1.56 -8.39
CA VAL A 76 -1.22 2.17 -9.32
C VAL A 76 -0.92 1.60 -10.71
N LEU A 77 -1.95 1.33 -11.49
CA LEU A 77 -1.76 0.89 -12.88
C LEU A 77 -0.92 1.93 -13.64
N PRO A 78 -0.02 1.48 -14.53
CA PRO A 78 0.89 2.40 -15.24
C PRO A 78 0.21 3.57 -15.92
N GLU A 79 -0.93 3.37 -16.56
CA GLU A 79 -1.66 4.42 -17.27
C GLU A 79 -2.31 5.45 -16.34
N TYR A 80 -2.35 5.18 -15.04
CA TYR A 80 -2.90 6.09 -14.03
C TYR A 80 -1.83 6.74 -13.16
N ARG A 81 -0.56 6.53 -13.48
CA ARG A 81 0.56 7.15 -12.75
C ARG A 81 0.71 8.63 -13.10
N HIS A 82 1.43 9.36 -12.23
CA HIS A 82 1.71 10.79 -12.38
C HIS A 82 0.46 11.68 -12.39
N LYS A 83 -0.64 11.20 -11.79
CA LYS A 83 -1.91 11.94 -11.68
C LYS A 83 -2.33 12.18 -10.23
N GLY A 84 -1.43 11.95 -9.28
CA GLY A 84 -1.70 12.14 -7.85
C GLY A 84 -2.48 11.02 -7.19
N LEU A 85 -2.71 9.89 -7.88
CA LEU A 85 -3.52 8.79 -7.34
C LEU A 85 -2.82 8.10 -6.17
N GLY A 86 -1.51 7.90 -6.24
CA GLY A 86 -0.74 7.32 -5.13
C GLY A 86 -0.85 8.16 -3.86
N THR A 87 -0.78 9.48 -3.98
CA THR A 87 -0.97 10.40 -2.85
C THR A 87 -2.39 10.30 -2.28
N ALA A 88 -3.39 10.21 -3.15
CA ALA A 88 -4.78 10.07 -2.73
C ALA A 88 -5.03 8.73 -2.01
N ILE A 89 -4.43 7.65 -2.49
CA ILE A 89 -4.49 6.34 -1.83
C ILE A 89 -3.86 6.41 -0.44
N MET A 90 -2.69 7.04 -0.32
CA MET A 90 -2.03 7.21 0.97
C MET A 90 -2.88 8.03 1.94
N ALA A 91 -3.51 9.10 1.47
CA ALA A 91 -4.41 9.90 2.29
C ALA A 91 -5.60 9.08 2.80
N ALA A 92 -6.17 8.22 1.96
CA ALA A 92 -7.24 7.31 2.34
C ALA A 92 -6.79 6.29 3.39
N CYS A 93 -5.58 5.74 3.24
CA CYS A 93 -4.98 4.86 4.23
C CYS A 93 -4.86 5.55 5.59
N GLU A 94 -4.34 6.78 5.60
CA GLU A 94 -4.14 7.53 6.84
C GLU A 94 -5.48 7.86 7.51
N ALA A 95 -6.48 8.25 6.75
CA ALA A 95 -7.82 8.51 7.29
C ALA A 95 -8.40 7.26 7.94
N TRP A 96 -8.24 6.11 7.29
CA TRP A 96 -8.72 4.83 7.81
C TRP A 96 -7.99 4.44 9.09
N ILE A 97 -6.67 4.63 9.13
CA ILE A 97 -5.84 4.34 10.31
C ILE A 97 -6.31 5.20 11.49
N ARG A 98 -6.58 6.48 11.26
CA ARG A 98 -7.12 7.37 12.31
C ARG A 98 -8.48 6.91 12.80
N ASP A 99 -9.37 6.50 11.91
CA ASP A 99 -10.70 6.00 12.26
C ASP A 99 -10.64 4.76 13.14
N LEU A 100 -9.62 3.94 12.98
CA LEU A 100 -9.39 2.76 13.82
C LEU A 100 -8.74 3.10 15.16
N GLY A 101 -8.42 4.36 15.42
CA GLY A 101 -7.81 4.80 16.67
C GLY A 101 -6.30 4.60 16.72
N CYS A 102 -5.66 4.25 15.63
CA CYS A 102 -4.21 4.13 15.56
C CYS A 102 -3.56 5.50 15.30
N ARG A 103 -2.34 5.67 15.76
CA ARG A 103 -1.65 6.97 15.79
C ARG A 103 -0.47 7.06 14.84
N THR A 104 0.00 5.94 14.33
CA THR A 104 1.21 5.89 13.52
C THR A 104 0.99 5.04 12.28
N ALA A 105 1.31 5.61 11.13
CA ALA A 105 1.38 4.90 9.88
C ALA A 105 2.83 4.50 9.62
N VAL A 106 3.05 3.25 9.29
CA VAL A 106 4.37 2.66 9.05
C VAL A 106 4.38 2.07 7.64
N LEU A 107 5.49 2.20 6.96
CA LEU A 107 5.69 1.56 5.66
C LEU A 107 7.16 1.18 5.46
N GLU A 108 7.38 0.31 4.50
CA GLU A 108 8.72 -0.02 4.02
C GLU A 108 8.83 0.53 2.60
N SER A 109 9.56 1.66 2.48
CA SER A 109 9.73 2.34 1.20
C SER A 109 10.83 1.68 0.39
N ARG A 110 10.58 1.47 -0.91
CA ARG A 110 11.65 1.17 -1.85
C ARG A 110 12.68 2.31 -1.81
N ASP A 111 13.95 1.96 -2.07
CA ASP A 111 15.07 2.90 -2.00
C ASP A 111 14.88 4.13 -2.91
N ASN A 112 14.16 3.97 -4.03
CA ASN A 112 13.90 5.07 -4.98
C ASN A 112 12.59 5.82 -4.73
N LYS A 113 11.90 5.56 -3.60
CA LYS A 113 10.60 6.18 -3.27
C LYS A 113 10.60 6.94 -1.95
N THR A 114 11.74 7.02 -1.27
CA THR A 114 11.82 7.69 0.04
C THR A 114 11.42 9.16 -0.04
N GLU A 115 11.78 9.87 -1.11
CA GLU A 115 11.41 11.28 -1.29
C GLU A 115 9.90 11.45 -1.49
N PHE A 116 9.26 10.53 -2.19
CA PHE A 116 7.82 10.54 -2.38
C PHE A 116 7.09 10.50 -1.02
N TYR A 117 7.49 9.57 -0.17
CA TYR A 117 6.89 9.45 1.16
C TYR A 117 7.31 10.57 2.11
N ALA A 118 8.54 11.05 2.02
CA ALA A 118 8.99 12.20 2.81
C ALA A 118 8.16 13.44 2.49
N GLY A 119 7.78 13.63 1.23
CA GLY A 119 6.91 14.72 0.82
C GLY A 119 5.51 14.67 1.43
N MET A 120 5.10 13.51 1.94
CA MET A 120 3.82 13.33 2.64
C MET A 120 3.97 13.34 4.17
N GLY A 121 5.15 13.60 4.68
CA GLY A 121 5.40 13.68 6.12
C GLY A 121 5.98 12.42 6.76
N TYR A 122 6.35 11.42 5.98
CA TYR A 122 7.03 10.23 6.49
C TYR A 122 8.51 10.52 6.69
N ARG A 123 9.07 9.93 7.75
CA ARG A 123 10.51 10.04 8.05
C ARG A 123 11.12 8.65 8.16
N ILE A 124 12.37 8.54 7.79
CA ILE A 124 13.12 7.28 7.91
C ILE A 124 13.34 6.97 9.38
N THR A 125 12.96 5.77 9.81
CA THR A 125 13.16 5.27 11.18
C THR A 125 13.98 4.00 11.22
N GLY A 126 14.22 3.35 10.07
CA GLY A 126 15.10 2.19 9.99
C GLY A 126 16.57 2.59 9.98
N ASP A 127 17.43 1.70 10.50
CA ASP A 127 18.86 1.96 10.61
C ASP A 127 19.60 1.77 9.29
N ALA A 128 19.05 0.96 8.39
CA ALA A 128 19.66 0.62 7.11
C ALA A 128 18.62 0.10 6.14
N PHE A 129 18.96 0.13 4.85
CA PHE A 129 18.15 -0.52 3.83
C PHE A 129 18.24 -2.04 3.99
N ILE A 130 17.09 -2.71 3.82
CA ILE A 130 16.96 -4.16 3.88
C ILE A 130 16.73 -4.65 2.45
N ASP A 131 17.53 -5.65 2.04
CA ASP A 131 17.32 -6.29 0.76
C ASP A 131 16.15 -7.27 0.88
N GLY A 132 14.99 -6.88 0.31
CA GLY A 132 13.86 -7.76 0.17
C GLY A 132 14.04 -8.71 -1.00
N ASP A 133 13.07 -9.57 -1.24
CA ASP A 133 13.09 -10.52 -2.34
C ASP A 133 13.22 -9.85 -3.72
N THR A 134 12.56 -8.69 -3.88
CA THR A 134 12.49 -8.00 -5.17
C THR A 134 13.10 -6.61 -5.10
N PHE A 135 12.89 -5.90 -3.99
CA PHE A 135 13.30 -4.51 -3.84
C PHE A 135 14.05 -4.29 -2.54
N ARG A 136 14.97 -3.35 -2.59
CA ARG A 136 15.66 -2.85 -1.42
C ARG A 136 14.78 -1.77 -0.76
N CYS A 137 14.50 -1.93 0.54
CA CYS A 137 13.52 -1.08 1.24
C CYS A 137 14.06 -0.55 2.56
N ILE A 138 13.49 0.57 3.01
CA ILE A 138 13.78 1.13 4.33
C ILE A 138 12.48 1.52 5.04
N ARG A 139 12.45 1.32 6.36
CA ARG A 139 11.27 1.64 7.17
C ARG A 139 11.11 3.14 7.31
N MET A 140 9.87 3.61 7.15
CA MET A 140 9.49 4.99 7.35
C MET A 140 8.20 5.06 8.18
N GLU A 141 8.03 6.13 8.93
CA GLU A 141 6.87 6.32 9.80
C GLU A 141 6.37 7.75 9.74
N LYS A 142 5.06 7.89 9.98
CA LYS A 142 4.40 9.18 10.12
C LYS A 142 3.44 9.13 11.31
N ARG A 143 3.57 10.09 12.21
CA ARG A 143 2.62 10.27 13.29
C ARG A 143 1.36 10.95 12.75
N LEU A 144 0.21 10.36 13.03
CA LEU A 144 -1.08 10.86 12.54
C LEU A 144 -1.84 11.68 13.57
#